data_6490f3df7e87b986c5cb52f703fecfed
#
_entry.id   6490f3df7e87b986c5cb52f703fecfed
#
_cell.length_a   1.000
_cell.length_b   1.000
_cell.length_c   1.000
_cell.angle_alpha   90.00
_cell.angle_beta   90.00
_cell.angle_gamma   90.00
#
_symmetry.space_group_name_H-M   'P 1'
#
loop_
_entity.id
_entity.type
_entity.pdbx_description
1 polymer ?
#
loop_
_entity_poly.entity_id
_entity_poly.type
_entity_poly.pdbx_seq_one_letter_code
_entity_poly.pdbx_strand_id
1 'polypeptide(L)'
;MKTVTSRLYETEHDLQQMYDLLMDARSLTNDWHYAHVGELAFNYFMVACHLNPQEHIRLWHDNGKLVGYAILGEDPAIDWQVLPGYEWSGIEIEALMWAEARTDELRKQDEKRWGGDLVSGSRQDDINRMVFLEQHGFQYCGDFAEVNMMRSLEEPIPESRLPEGYQVREVSEIGETTNRASIQREVWQPWTVGNVSDKDYARFMQLPGYYRDLDIVSVAPNGVLAAYVNGWIDPLNKIGDFGPVGALEAYRRQGLTRAALLEGLRRMKAYGMNRVCISTGVSNVPAKQLYESIGFKIVNRYLDYVKLKEKQKAV
;
A
#
# COMPACT_ATOMS: atom_id res chain seq x y z
N MET A 1 32.00 8.49 -10.65
CA MET A 1 30.70 8.28 -11.31
C MET A 1 29.95 7.20 -10.53
N LYS A 2 28.66 7.38 -10.25
CA LYS A 2 27.83 6.31 -9.68
C LYS A 2 27.67 5.21 -10.73
N THR A 3 27.93 3.97 -10.36
CA THR A 3 27.77 2.83 -11.28
C THR A 3 26.51 2.05 -10.86
N VAL A 4 25.38 2.58 -11.31
CA VAL A 4 24.09 1.94 -11.04
C VAL A 4 23.87 0.79 -12.01
N THR A 5 23.51 -0.37 -11.46
CA THR A 5 23.15 -1.57 -12.24
C THR A 5 21.73 -1.99 -11.86
N SER A 6 21.00 -2.60 -12.81
CA SER A 6 19.65 -3.06 -12.53
C SER A 6 19.49 -4.57 -12.78
N ARG A 7 18.63 -5.19 -11.99
CA ARG A 7 18.19 -6.58 -12.14
C ARG A 7 16.73 -6.76 -11.73
N LEU A 8 16.17 -7.89 -12.02
CA LEU A 8 14.87 -8.29 -11.47
C LEU A 8 14.99 -8.74 -10.02
N TYR A 9 13.88 -8.72 -9.31
CA TYR A 9 13.72 -9.30 -7.98
C TYR A 9 14.03 -10.81 -8.00
N GLU A 10 14.68 -11.33 -6.98
CA GLU A 10 15.07 -12.73 -6.92
C GLU A 10 14.62 -13.42 -5.64
N THR A 11 14.75 -12.78 -4.50
CA THR A 11 14.56 -13.41 -3.19
C THR A 11 13.91 -12.47 -2.16
N GLU A 12 13.45 -13.04 -1.05
CA GLU A 12 12.91 -12.27 0.07
C GLU A 12 13.93 -11.30 0.70
N HIS A 13 15.23 -11.51 0.49
CA HIS A 13 16.26 -10.56 0.88
C HIS A 13 16.09 -9.23 0.12
N ASP A 14 15.66 -9.29 -1.13
CA ASP A 14 15.38 -8.08 -1.92
C ASP A 14 14.21 -7.29 -1.34
N LEU A 15 13.18 -7.99 -0.85
CA LEU A 15 12.08 -7.32 -0.16
C LEU A 15 12.58 -6.58 1.09
N GLN A 16 13.46 -7.20 1.87
CA GLN A 16 14.06 -6.52 3.03
C GLN A 16 14.85 -5.27 2.61
N GLN A 17 15.62 -5.34 1.52
CA GLN A 17 16.32 -4.17 1.00
C GLN A 17 15.36 -3.05 0.54
N MET A 18 14.19 -3.40 -0.01
CA MET A 18 13.16 -2.41 -0.37
C MET A 18 12.57 -1.74 0.88
N TYR A 19 12.34 -2.48 1.97
CA TYR A 19 11.95 -1.90 3.26
C TYR A 19 13.02 -0.93 3.79
N ASP A 20 14.28 -1.37 3.77
CA ASP A 20 15.41 -0.57 4.27
C ASP A 20 15.56 0.73 3.46
N LEU A 21 15.39 0.65 2.12
CA LEU A 21 15.40 1.83 1.25
C LEU A 21 14.33 2.85 1.65
N LEU A 22 13.10 2.39 1.90
CA LEU A 22 12.01 3.30 2.28
C LEU A 22 12.26 3.95 3.65
N MET A 23 12.72 3.18 4.63
CA MET A 23 13.05 3.71 5.96
C MET A 23 14.21 4.71 5.89
N ASP A 24 15.27 4.39 5.15
CA ASP A 24 16.41 5.29 4.91
C ASP A 24 15.96 6.59 4.22
N ALA A 25 15.19 6.46 3.13
CA ALA A 25 14.72 7.60 2.35
C ALA A 25 13.86 8.56 3.18
N ARG A 26 12.94 8.03 3.96
CA ARG A 26 12.12 8.81 4.90
C ARG A 26 12.96 9.49 5.97
N SER A 27 13.98 8.82 6.49
CA SER A 27 14.91 9.39 7.49
C SER A 27 15.72 10.55 6.92
N LEU A 28 16.11 10.48 5.64
CA LEU A 28 16.91 11.51 4.97
C LEU A 28 16.08 12.74 4.59
N THR A 29 14.82 12.56 4.22
CA THR A 29 13.95 13.65 3.73
C THR A 29 13.06 14.23 4.82
N ASN A 30 12.92 13.52 5.93
CA ASN A 30 11.94 13.81 6.99
C ASN A 30 10.51 13.92 6.44
N ASP A 31 10.18 13.20 5.36
CA ASP A 31 9.02 13.49 4.55
C ASP A 31 8.25 12.26 4.03
N TRP A 32 7.03 12.58 3.59
CA TRP A 32 5.97 11.82 2.98
C TRP A 32 6.20 11.48 1.50
N HIS A 33 7.31 11.88 0.90
CA HIS A 33 7.60 11.62 -0.51
C HIS A 33 7.73 10.12 -0.82
N TYR A 34 7.98 9.31 0.18
CA TYR A 34 8.18 7.87 0.04
C TYR A 34 7.02 7.09 0.62
N ALA A 35 6.68 5.99 -0.04
CA ALA A 35 5.69 5.04 0.45
C ALA A 35 6.01 4.58 1.88
N HIS A 36 4.99 4.25 2.67
CA HIS A 36 5.21 3.60 3.96
C HIS A 36 5.58 2.12 3.75
N VAL A 37 6.33 1.54 4.68
CA VAL A 37 6.67 0.11 4.63
C VAL A 37 5.41 -0.78 4.59
N GLY A 38 4.31 -0.36 5.19
CA GLY A 38 3.03 -1.04 5.13
C GLY A 38 2.39 -1.01 3.73
N GLU A 39 2.54 0.10 3.03
CA GLU A 39 2.11 0.22 1.64
C GLU A 39 2.94 -0.69 0.72
N LEU A 40 4.27 -0.71 0.90
CA LEU A 40 5.13 -1.66 0.21
C LEU A 40 4.74 -3.11 0.51
N ALA A 41 4.51 -3.44 1.79
CA ALA A 41 4.10 -4.79 2.21
C ALA A 41 2.83 -5.23 1.49
N PHE A 42 1.84 -4.35 1.45
CA PHE A 42 0.57 -4.63 0.78
C PHE A 42 0.73 -4.75 -0.74
N ASN A 43 1.43 -3.83 -1.38
CA ASN A 43 1.68 -3.86 -2.84
C ASN A 43 2.48 -5.11 -3.24
N TYR A 44 3.55 -5.45 -2.50
CA TYR A 44 4.29 -6.68 -2.72
C TYR A 44 3.41 -7.92 -2.55
N PHE A 45 2.60 -7.96 -1.49
CA PHE A 45 1.68 -9.06 -1.23
C PHE A 45 0.69 -9.25 -2.39
N MET A 46 0.08 -8.17 -2.89
CA MET A 46 -0.84 -8.22 -4.02
C MET A 46 -0.15 -8.77 -5.29
N VAL A 47 1.07 -8.31 -5.58
CA VAL A 47 1.88 -8.87 -6.67
C VAL A 47 2.15 -10.35 -6.44
N ALA A 48 2.60 -10.74 -5.25
CA ALA A 48 2.96 -12.13 -4.95
C ALA A 48 1.77 -13.10 -4.96
N CYS A 49 0.54 -12.63 -4.72
CA CYS A 49 -0.68 -13.44 -4.79
C CYS A 49 -1.12 -13.74 -6.23
N HIS A 50 -0.91 -12.80 -7.14
CA HIS A 50 -1.54 -12.84 -8.46
C HIS A 50 -0.54 -12.87 -9.61
N LEU A 51 0.70 -12.49 -9.33
CA LEU A 51 1.79 -12.35 -10.29
C LEU A 51 3.06 -13.03 -9.74
N ASN A 52 4.09 -13.09 -10.57
CA ASN A 52 5.42 -13.53 -10.13
C ASN A 52 6.29 -12.31 -9.80
N PRO A 53 6.67 -12.06 -8.52
CA PRO A 53 7.51 -10.92 -8.15
C PRO A 53 8.82 -10.84 -8.97
N GLN A 54 9.41 -11.99 -9.34
CA GLN A 54 10.62 -12.06 -10.16
C GLN A 54 10.45 -11.52 -11.58
N GLU A 55 9.22 -11.30 -12.03
CA GLU A 55 8.91 -10.77 -13.35
C GLU A 55 8.30 -9.36 -13.28
N HIS A 56 7.88 -8.94 -12.09
CA HIS A 56 7.08 -7.75 -11.86
C HIS A 56 7.75 -6.70 -10.95
N ILE A 57 8.96 -7.00 -10.45
CA ILE A 57 9.73 -6.05 -9.62
C ILE A 57 11.14 -5.93 -10.20
N ARG A 58 11.60 -4.68 -10.38
CA ARG A 58 12.94 -4.36 -10.84
C ARG A 58 13.68 -3.50 -9.81
N LEU A 59 14.95 -3.78 -9.64
CA LEU A 59 15.79 -3.22 -8.59
C LEU A 59 17.02 -2.55 -9.20
N TRP A 60 17.46 -1.43 -8.63
CA TRP A 60 18.67 -0.69 -9.02
C TRP A 60 19.64 -0.63 -7.85
N HIS A 61 20.88 -1.00 -8.09
CA HIS A 61 21.94 -1.04 -7.07
C HIS A 61 23.12 -0.18 -7.47
N ASP A 62 23.73 0.51 -6.50
CA ASP A 62 25.04 1.14 -6.60
C ASP A 62 25.96 0.55 -5.55
N ASN A 63 27.09 -0.08 -6.00
CA ASN A 63 28.02 -0.77 -5.12
C ASN A 63 27.36 -1.77 -4.13
N GLY A 64 26.34 -2.49 -4.59
CA GLY A 64 25.61 -3.50 -3.81
C GLY A 64 24.52 -2.93 -2.87
N LYS A 65 24.40 -1.61 -2.74
CA LYS A 65 23.28 -0.98 -2.02
C LYS A 65 22.11 -0.78 -2.97
N LEU A 66 20.89 -1.15 -2.53
CA LEU A 66 19.66 -0.82 -3.27
C LEU A 66 19.44 0.69 -3.23
N VAL A 67 19.27 1.30 -4.40
CA VAL A 67 19.07 2.76 -4.56
C VAL A 67 17.78 3.12 -5.28
N GLY A 68 17.07 2.13 -5.80
CA GLY A 68 15.76 2.30 -6.39
C GLY A 68 15.09 0.96 -6.67
N TYR A 69 13.77 0.96 -6.70
CA TYR A 69 12.96 -0.17 -7.16
C TYR A 69 11.72 0.31 -7.90
N ALA A 70 11.18 -0.56 -8.76
CA ALA A 70 9.90 -0.37 -9.43
C ALA A 70 9.06 -1.64 -9.33
N ILE A 71 7.75 -1.48 -9.18
CA ILE A 71 6.74 -2.55 -9.15
C ILE A 71 5.76 -2.32 -10.28
N LEU A 72 5.58 -3.31 -11.15
CA LEU A 72 4.51 -3.35 -12.14
C LEU A 72 3.39 -4.26 -11.62
N GLY A 73 2.32 -3.65 -11.15
CA GLY A 73 1.14 -4.33 -10.64
C GLY A 73 0.17 -4.78 -11.73
N GLU A 74 -0.98 -5.32 -11.30
CA GLU A 74 -2.11 -5.59 -12.19
C GLU A 74 -2.70 -4.28 -12.75
N ASP A 75 -3.53 -4.39 -13.79
CA ASP A 75 -4.16 -3.26 -14.50
C ASP A 75 -3.10 -2.23 -14.92
N PRO A 76 -2.14 -2.64 -15.73
CA PRO A 76 -0.76 -2.16 -15.90
C PRO A 76 -0.45 -0.88 -15.08
N ALA A 77 -0.19 -1.04 -13.79
CA ALA A 77 0.12 0.07 -12.90
C ALA A 77 1.60 0.03 -12.50
N ILE A 78 2.34 1.10 -12.79
CA ILE A 78 3.76 1.23 -12.42
C ILE A 78 3.94 2.21 -11.27
N ASP A 79 4.61 1.77 -10.21
CA ASP A 79 5.16 2.65 -9.19
C ASP A 79 6.65 2.39 -8.98
N TRP A 80 7.38 3.43 -8.56
CA TRP A 80 8.80 3.35 -8.27
C TRP A 80 9.18 4.25 -7.10
N GLN A 81 10.23 3.84 -6.39
CA GLN A 81 10.86 4.61 -5.32
C GLN A 81 12.37 4.67 -5.58
N VAL A 82 12.95 5.85 -5.47
CA VAL A 82 14.37 6.09 -5.69
C VAL A 82 14.96 6.81 -4.49
N LEU A 83 16.07 6.29 -3.95
CA LEU A 83 16.73 6.84 -2.76
C LEU A 83 17.17 8.30 -2.98
N PRO A 84 17.02 9.20 -2.00
CA PRO A 84 17.49 10.58 -2.09
C PRO A 84 18.94 10.69 -2.58
N GLY A 85 19.14 11.57 -3.56
CA GLY A 85 20.44 11.75 -4.22
C GLY A 85 20.70 10.82 -5.40
N TYR A 86 19.78 9.89 -5.72
CA TYR A 86 19.77 9.10 -6.95
C TYR A 86 18.58 9.47 -7.86
N GLU A 87 17.66 10.28 -7.36
CA GLU A 87 16.48 10.73 -8.10
C GLU A 87 16.91 11.49 -9.37
N TRP A 88 16.12 11.29 -10.42
CA TRP A 88 16.26 11.95 -11.73
C TRP A 88 17.64 11.74 -12.39
N SER A 89 18.33 10.67 -11.99
CA SER A 89 19.64 10.28 -12.54
C SER A 89 19.58 9.19 -13.62
N GLY A 90 18.36 8.83 -14.04
CA GLY A 90 18.11 7.83 -15.09
C GLY A 90 17.35 6.60 -14.63
N ILE A 91 17.22 6.36 -13.32
CA ILE A 91 16.48 5.21 -12.77
C ILE A 91 15.00 5.29 -13.19
N GLU A 92 14.38 6.45 -13.08
CA GLU A 92 12.97 6.66 -13.37
C GLU A 92 12.64 6.38 -14.83
N ILE A 93 13.50 6.83 -15.77
CA ILE A 93 13.29 6.55 -17.18
C ILE A 93 13.51 5.07 -17.50
N GLU A 94 14.51 4.42 -16.89
CA GLU A 94 14.70 2.98 -17.04
C GLU A 94 13.54 2.17 -16.46
N ALA A 95 12.97 2.59 -15.32
CA ALA A 95 11.79 1.98 -14.71
C ALA A 95 10.58 2.07 -15.64
N LEU A 96 10.35 3.25 -16.21
CA LEU A 96 9.26 3.46 -17.16
C LEU A 96 9.41 2.64 -18.43
N MET A 97 10.59 2.67 -19.05
CA MET A 97 10.88 1.89 -20.27
C MET A 97 10.73 0.38 -20.03
N TRP A 98 11.19 -0.09 -18.87
CA TRP A 98 11.00 -1.49 -18.47
C TRP A 98 9.52 -1.83 -18.33
N ALA A 99 8.74 -0.99 -17.64
CA ALA A 99 7.32 -1.23 -17.42
C ALA A 99 6.53 -1.24 -18.75
N GLU A 100 6.83 -0.34 -19.67
CA GLU A 100 6.23 -0.29 -21.01
C GLU A 100 6.54 -1.57 -21.80
N ALA A 101 7.83 -1.94 -21.88
CA ALA A 101 8.25 -3.14 -22.60
C ALA A 101 7.61 -4.40 -21.98
N ARG A 102 7.60 -4.50 -20.65
CA ARG A 102 7.00 -5.65 -19.96
C ARG A 102 5.48 -5.71 -20.15
N THR A 103 4.80 -4.58 -20.08
CA THR A 103 3.35 -4.50 -20.36
C THR A 103 3.03 -4.95 -21.78
N ASP A 104 3.84 -4.57 -22.76
CA ASP A 104 3.65 -5.00 -24.16
C ASP A 104 3.89 -6.50 -24.35
N GLU A 105 4.83 -7.11 -23.62
CA GLU A 105 5.02 -8.56 -23.59
C GLU A 105 3.80 -9.28 -22.98
N LEU A 106 3.32 -8.79 -21.85
CA LEU A 106 2.16 -9.35 -21.15
C LEU A 106 0.87 -9.22 -21.97
N ARG A 107 0.67 -8.12 -22.68
CA ARG A 107 -0.45 -7.93 -23.60
C ARG A 107 -0.49 -8.97 -24.71
N LYS A 108 0.66 -9.35 -25.26
CA LYS A 108 0.74 -10.41 -26.29
C LYS A 108 0.35 -11.78 -25.73
N GLN A 109 0.53 -12.00 -24.43
CA GLN A 109 0.18 -13.25 -23.77
C GLN A 109 -1.30 -13.29 -23.36
N ASP A 110 -1.82 -12.19 -22.81
CA ASP A 110 -3.20 -12.05 -22.35
C ASP A 110 -3.68 -10.60 -22.49
N GLU A 111 -4.20 -10.26 -23.68
CA GLU A 111 -4.75 -8.94 -23.98
C GLU A 111 -5.97 -8.59 -23.10
N LYS A 112 -6.72 -9.60 -22.67
CA LYS A 112 -7.89 -9.35 -21.80
C LYS A 112 -7.46 -8.82 -20.43
N ARG A 113 -6.36 -9.35 -19.90
CA ARG A 113 -5.84 -8.96 -18.59
C ARG A 113 -4.97 -7.69 -18.67
N TRP A 114 -4.15 -7.56 -19.71
CA TRP A 114 -3.12 -6.52 -19.80
C TRP A 114 -3.39 -5.45 -20.86
N GLY A 115 -4.55 -5.50 -21.50
CA GLY A 115 -4.91 -4.59 -22.59
C GLY A 115 -5.27 -3.16 -22.15
N GLY A 116 -5.32 -2.90 -20.86
CA GLY A 116 -5.53 -1.57 -20.29
C GLY A 116 -4.41 -0.57 -20.59
N ASP A 117 -4.66 0.69 -20.31
CA ASP A 117 -3.66 1.75 -20.39
C ASP A 117 -2.65 1.64 -19.23
N LEU A 118 -1.42 2.13 -19.43
CA LEU A 118 -0.42 2.14 -18.36
C LEU A 118 -0.73 3.28 -17.37
N VAL A 119 -0.86 2.94 -16.09
CA VAL A 119 -1.20 3.87 -15.03
C VAL A 119 0.01 4.12 -14.14
N SER A 120 0.16 5.32 -13.64
CA SER A 120 1.09 5.67 -12.56
C SER A 120 0.46 6.76 -11.70
N GLY A 121 1.02 7.00 -10.53
CA GLY A 121 0.54 8.03 -9.64
C GLY A 121 1.62 9.01 -9.20
N SER A 122 1.18 10.18 -8.73
CA SER A 122 2.05 11.19 -8.12
C SER A 122 1.35 11.89 -6.98
N ARG A 123 2.10 12.26 -5.95
CA ARG A 123 1.60 13.22 -4.97
C ARG A 123 1.41 14.59 -5.63
N GLN A 124 0.41 15.31 -5.19
CA GLN A 124 0.08 16.64 -5.75
C GLN A 124 1.18 17.69 -5.55
N ASP A 125 2.11 17.46 -4.64
CA ASP A 125 3.25 18.36 -4.35
C ASP A 125 4.59 17.85 -4.92
N ASP A 126 4.62 16.66 -5.55
CA ASP A 126 5.78 16.17 -6.29
C ASP A 126 5.78 16.68 -7.73
N ILE A 127 6.16 17.94 -7.89
CA ILE A 127 6.18 18.60 -9.19
C ILE A 127 7.12 17.89 -10.18
N ASN A 128 8.25 17.37 -9.71
CA ASN A 128 9.22 16.69 -10.57
C ASN A 128 8.62 15.41 -11.17
N ARG A 129 7.94 14.61 -10.35
CA ARG A 129 7.28 13.38 -10.82
C ARG A 129 6.12 13.69 -11.77
N MET A 130 5.31 14.71 -11.47
CA MET A 130 4.23 15.14 -12.37
C MET A 130 4.76 15.58 -13.73
N VAL A 131 5.77 16.45 -13.76
CA VAL A 131 6.40 16.91 -14.99
C VAL A 131 7.04 15.74 -15.77
N PHE A 132 7.71 14.83 -15.07
CA PHE A 132 8.29 13.63 -15.69
C PHE A 132 7.21 12.77 -16.36
N LEU A 133 6.11 12.48 -15.67
CA LEU A 133 5.00 11.70 -16.23
C LEU A 133 4.41 12.36 -17.47
N GLU A 134 4.14 13.66 -17.41
CA GLU A 134 3.59 14.43 -18.55
C GLU A 134 4.55 14.46 -19.75
N GLN A 135 5.86 14.63 -19.53
CA GLN A 135 6.87 14.57 -20.59
C GLN A 135 6.98 13.21 -21.26
N HIS A 136 6.59 12.14 -20.56
CA HIS A 136 6.59 10.78 -21.09
C HIS A 136 5.21 10.29 -21.55
N GLY A 137 4.28 11.23 -21.80
CA GLY A 137 3.00 10.96 -22.45
C GLY A 137 1.88 10.52 -21.52
N PHE A 138 2.07 10.62 -20.22
CA PHE A 138 0.98 10.43 -19.27
C PHE A 138 0.10 11.68 -19.18
N GLN A 139 -1.17 11.46 -18.93
CA GLN A 139 -2.17 12.52 -18.74
C GLN A 139 -2.82 12.34 -17.38
N TYR A 140 -3.05 13.45 -16.69
CA TYR A 140 -3.79 13.45 -15.42
C TYR A 140 -5.23 13.00 -15.65
N CYS A 141 -5.70 12.00 -14.89
CA CYS A 141 -7.02 11.41 -15.06
C CYS A 141 -8.17 12.29 -14.54
N GLY A 142 -7.90 13.19 -13.60
CA GLY A 142 -8.91 14.11 -13.05
C GLY A 142 -9.85 13.51 -12.00
N ASP A 143 -10.17 12.24 -12.09
CA ASP A 143 -11.28 11.62 -11.35
C ASP A 143 -10.89 10.75 -10.16
N PHE A 144 -9.64 10.32 -10.08
CA PHE A 144 -9.17 9.46 -8.99
C PHE A 144 -8.08 10.17 -8.22
N ALA A 145 -8.38 10.49 -6.98
CA ALA A 145 -7.38 10.93 -6.04
C ALA A 145 -7.58 10.17 -4.74
N GLU A 146 -6.50 9.67 -4.21
CA GLU A 146 -6.44 9.26 -2.82
C GLU A 146 -6.10 10.46 -1.95
N VAL A 147 -6.63 10.46 -0.74
CA VAL A 147 -6.20 11.38 0.31
C VAL A 147 -5.31 10.62 1.27
N ASN A 148 -4.14 11.16 1.50
CA ASN A 148 -3.27 10.72 2.58
C ASN A 148 -3.61 11.53 3.82
N MET A 149 -3.92 10.84 4.90
CA MET A 149 -4.32 11.44 6.16
C MET A 149 -3.35 11.05 7.26
N MET A 150 -3.16 11.94 8.21
CA MET A 150 -2.26 11.74 9.35
C MET A 150 -2.90 12.15 10.65
N ARG A 151 -2.48 11.44 11.71
CA ARG A 151 -2.77 11.78 13.09
C ARG A 151 -1.50 11.75 13.94
N SER A 152 -1.31 12.76 14.81
CA SER A 152 -0.31 12.73 15.88
C SER A 152 -0.76 11.81 17.03
N LEU A 153 0.15 11.01 17.56
CA LEU A 153 -0.08 10.20 18.76
C LEU A 153 0.26 10.94 20.06
N GLU A 154 0.69 12.20 19.98
CA GLU A 154 0.79 13.11 21.11
C GLU A 154 -0.62 13.55 21.58
N GLU A 155 -1.55 13.69 20.62
CA GLU A 155 -2.94 13.99 20.92
C GLU A 155 -3.62 12.83 21.68
N PRO A 156 -4.55 13.12 22.62
CA PRO A 156 -5.28 12.07 23.33
C PRO A 156 -6.03 11.14 22.37
N ILE A 157 -5.90 9.83 22.58
CA ILE A 157 -6.64 8.84 21.80
C ILE A 157 -8.03 8.69 22.43
N PRO A 158 -9.13 8.94 21.68
CA PRO A 158 -10.47 8.82 22.21
C PRO A 158 -10.78 7.42 22.73
N GLU A 159 -11.68 7.33 23.68
CA GLU A 159 -12.21 6.03 24.09
C GLU A 159 -13.12 5.44 23.00
N SER A 160 -13.09 4.11 22.90
CA SER A 160 -14.03 3.37 22.08
C SER A 160 -15.22 2.88 22.91
N ARG A 161 -16.39 2.94 22.32
CA ARG A 161 -17.58 2.28 22.87
C ARG A 161 -18.01 1.20 21.91
N LEU A 162 -17.98 -0.04 22.37
CA LEU A 162 -18.48 -1.19 21.62
C LEU A 162 -19.91 -1.50 22.05
N PRO A 163 -20.74 -2.02 21.15
CA PRO A 163 -21.99 -2.65 21.55
C PRO A 163 -21.75 -3.84 22.49
N GLU A 164 -22.74 -4.17 23.28
CA GLU A 164 -22.65 -5.27 24.25
C GLU A 164 -22.27 -6.60 23.58
N GLY A 165 -21.34 -7.34 24.18
CA GLY A 165 -20.87 -8.63 23.70
C GLY A 165 -19.83 -8.56 22.57
N TYR A 166 -19.54 -7.39 21.97
CA TYR A 166 -18.48 -7.26 21.00
C TYR A 166 -17.10 -7.09 21.66
N GLN A 167 -16.06 -7.56 21.00
CA GLN A 167 -14.68 -7.46 21.47
C GLN A 167 -13.77 -6.93 20.37
N VAL A 168 -12.70 -6.22 20.78
CA VAL A 168 -11.58 -5.85 19.90
C VAL A 168 -10.34 -6.53 20.42
N ARG A 169 -9.64 -7.25 19.55
CA ARG A 169 -8.42 -7.98 19.85
C ARG A 169 -7.57 -8.18 18.58
N GLU A 170 -6.36 -8.67 18.74
CA GLU A 170 -5.56 -9.18 17.63
C GLU A 170 -6.16 -10.48 17.06
N VAL A 171 -5.75 -10.78 15.82
CA VAL A 171 -6.01 -12.07 15.18
C VAL A 171 -5.34 -13.19 15.99
N SER A 172 -6.08 -14.27 16.27
CA SER A 172 -5.57 -15.41 17.03
C SER A 172 -4.53 -16.21 16.23
N GLU A 173 -3.54 -16.78 16.92
CA GLU A 173 -2.55 -17.69 16.32
C GLU A 173 -3.16 -18.97 15.77
N ILE A 174 -4.18 -19.47 16.43
CA ILE A 174 -4.70 -20.81 16.19
C ILE A 174 -6.00 -20.71 15.40
N GLY A 175 -5.96 -21.21 14.14
CA GLY A 175 -7.16 -21.48 13.35
C GLY A 175 -7.91 -20.26 12.80
N GLU A 176 -7.44 -19.03 12.99
CA GLU A 176 -8.18 -17.84 12.57
C GLU A 176 -7.75 -17.25 11.22
N THR A 177 -6.67 -17.75 10.64
CA THR A 177 -6.17 -17.34 9.31
C THR A 177 -7.27 -17.43 8.24
N THR A 178 -8.01 -18.53 8.21
CA THR A 178 -9.11 -18.75 7.27
C THR A 178 -10.23 -17.71 7.45
N ASN A 179 -10.64 -17.44 8.69
CA ASN A 179 -11.67 -16.44 8.98
C ASN A 179 -11.18 -15.03 8.63
N ARG A 180 -9.90 -14.73 8.89
CA ARG A 180 -9.30 -13.44 8.57
C ARG A 180 -9.15 -13.23 7.05
N ALA A 181 -8.76 -14.28 6.30
CA ALA A 181 -8.76 -14.26 4.85
C ALA A 181 -10.19 -14.13 4.28
N SER A 182 -11.18 -14.81 4.91
CA SER A 182 -12.58 -14.75 4.50
C SER A 182 -13.16 -13.33 4.61
N ILE A 183 -12.94 -12.64 5.72
CA ILE A 183 -13.41 -11.24 5.85
C ILE A 183 -12.72 -10.31 4.86
N GLN A 184 -11.43 -10.53 4.54
CA GLN A 184 -10.74 -9.79 3.50
C GLN A 184 -11.46 -9.96 2.15
N ARG A 185 -11.73 -11.22 1.75
CA ARG A 185 -12.45 -11.54 0.51
C ARG A 185 -13.80 -10.86 0.43
N GLU A 186 -14.61 -10.99 1.47
CA GLU A 186 -15.99 -10.48 1.48
C GLU A 186 -16.03 -8.95 1.43
N VAL A 187 -15.17 -8.29 2.17
CA VAL A 187 -15.12 -6.81 2.24
C VAL A 187 -14.69 -6.18 0.92
N TRP A 188 -13.77 -6.82 0.19
CA TRP A 188 -13.14 -6.24 -0.98
C TRP A 188 -13.67 -6.77 -2.32
N GLN A 189 -14.68 -7.64 -2.32
CA GLN A 189 -15.34 -7.98 -3.58
C GLN A 189 -16.07 -6.76 -4.17
N PRO A 190 -16.02 -6.54 -5.49
CA PRO A 190 -15.41 -7.40 -6.53
C PRO A 190 -13.94 -7.05 -6.89
N TRP A 191 -13.26 -6.21 -6.10
CA TRP A 191 -11.89 -5.77 -6.41
C TRP A 191 -10.86 -6.89 -6.19
N THR A 192 -9.75 -6.80 -6.91
CA THR A 192 -8.62 -7.75 -6.85
C THR A 192 -8.11 -7.97 -5.43
N VAL A 193 -8.11 -6.93 -4.59
CA VAL A 193 -7.76 -6.98 -3.16
C VAL A 193 -8.57 -8.06 -2.40
N GLY A 194 -9.76 -8.42 -2.88
CA GLY A 194 -10.58 -9.51 -2.36
C GLY A 194 -10.18 -10.91 -2.87
N ASN A 195 -9.33 -11.04 -3.88
CA ASN A 195 -8.95 -12.33 -4.45
C ASN A 195 -7.77 -12.97 -3.70
N VAL A 196 -7.87 -13.11 -2.39
CA VAL A 196 -6.83 -13.63 -1.50
C VAL A 196 -7.23 -15.00 -0.99
N SER A 197 -6.41 -16.04 -1.24
CA SER A 197 -6.62 -17.36 -0.67
C SER A 197 -6.16 -17.43 0.80
N ASP A 198 -6.57 -18.50 1.52
CA ASP A 198 -6.09 -18.73 2.88
C ASP A 198 -4.56 -18.91 2.93
N LYS A 199 -3.97 -19.49 1.87
CA LYS A 199 -2.51 -19.66 1.75
C LYS A 199 -1.81 -18.31 1.55
N ASP A 200 -2.40 -17.42 0.75
CA ASP A 200 -1.85 -16.10 0.51
C ASP A 200 -1.87 -15.29 1.79
N TYR A 201 -2.99 -15.36 2.54
CA TYR A 201 -3.05 -14.66 3.82
C TYR A 201 -2.06 -15.23 4.85
N ALA A 202 -1.85 -16.55 4.87
CA ALA A 202 -0.82 -17.17 5.70
C ALA A 202 0.60 -16.69 5.33
N ARG A 203 0.88 -16.42 4.04
CA ARG A 203 2.14 -15.79 3.60
C ARG A 203 2.22 -14.33 4.01
N PHE A 204 1.12 -13.60 3.88
CA PHE A 204 1.05 -12.20 4.35
C PHE A 204 1.43 -12.06 5.82
N MET A 205 0.96 -12.98 6.67
CA MET A 205 1.32 -13.02 8.09
C MET A 205 2.81 -13.35 8.36
N GLN A 206 3.58 -13.71 7.34
CA GLN A 206 5.02 -14.00 7.43
C GLN A 206 5.89 -12.91 6.80
N LEU A 207 5.29 -11.89 6.21
CA LEU A 207 6.05 -10.79 5.61
C LEU A 207 6.89 -10.06 6.66
N PRO A 208 8.08 -9.58 6.29
CA PRO A 208 8.83 -8.66 7.13
C PRO A 208 7.95 -7.48 7.55
N GLY A 209 8.02 -7.10 8.81
CA GLY A 209 7.22 -5.98 9.33
C GLY A 209 5.75 -6.32 9.64
N TYR A 210 5.29 -7.55 9.45
CA TYR A 210 3.99 -7.97 9.95
C TYR A 210 4.04 -8.17 11.47
N TYR A 211 3.18 -7.46 12.17
CA TYR A 211 2.96 -7.59 13.61
C TYR A 211 1.54 -8.09 13.85
N ARG A 212 1.40 -9.30 14.41
CA ARG A 212 0.08 -9.89 14.66
C ARG A 212 -0.78 -9.04 15.57
N ASP A 213 -0.22 -8.45 16.59
CA ASP A 213 -0.91 -7.57 17.52
C ASP A 213 -1.35 -6.24 16.88
N LEU A 214 -0.89 -5.95 15.66
CA LEU A 214 -1.40 -4.86 14.82
C LEU A 214 -2.36 -5.33 13.72
N ASP A 215 -2.59 -6.64 13.55
CA ASP A 215 -3.72 -7.17 12.76
C ASP A 215 -4.93 -7.35 13.70
N ILE A 216 -5.71 -6.30 13.81
CA ILE A 216 -6.75 -6.13 14.83
C ILE A 216 -8.12 -6.42 14.24
N VAL A 217 -8.91 -7.19 14.96
CA VAL A 217 -10.28 -7.56 14.56
C VAL A 217 -11.29 -7.12 15.61
N SER A 218 -12.46 -6.74 15.14
CA SER A 218 -13.67 -6.60 15.96
C SER A 218 -14.51 -7.85 15.82
N VAL A 219 -14.77 -8.54 16.93
CA VAL A 219 -15.46 -9.81 16.96
C VAL A 219 -16.87 -9.63 17.52
N ALA A 220 -17.86 -10.15 16.81
CA ALA A 220 -19.25 -10.13 17.22
C ALA A 220 -19.54 -11.21 18.29
N PRO A 221 -20.65 -11.12 19.06
CA PRO A 221 -21.00 -12.11 20.08
C PRO A 221 -21.14 -13.56 19.58
N ASN A 222 -21.43 -13.73 18.30
CA ASN A 222 -21.49 -15.04 17.64
C ASN A 222 -20.16 -15.54 17.07
N GLY A 223 -19.04 -14.86 17.38
CA GLY A 223 -17.69 -15.22 16.95
C GLY A 223 -17.30 -14.75 15.53
N VAL A 224 -18.18 -14.05 14.82
CA VAL A 224 -17.86 -13.53 13.48
C VAL A 224 -16.87 -12.38 13.58
N LEU A 225 -15.83 -12.41 12.75
CA LEU A 225 -14.94 -11.26 12.55
C LEU A 225 -15.70 -10.20 11.74
N ALA A 226 -16.16 -9.14 12.41
CA ALA A 226 -17.07 -8.15 11.84
C ALA A 226 -16.39 -6.97 11.18
N ALA A 227 -15.19 -6.61 11.66
CA ALA A 227 -14.33 -5.57 11.11
C ALA A 227 -12.86 -5.90 11.39
N TYR A 228 -11.96 -5.29 10.63
CA TYR A 228 -10.52 -5.48 10.82
C TYR A 228 -9.72 -4.24 10.40
N VAL A 229 -8.49 -4.17 10.92
CA VAL A 229 -7.46 -3.18 10.56
C VAL A 229 -6.11 -3.89 10.58
N ASN A 230 -5.33 -3.76 9.52
CA ASN A 230 -3.90 -4.08 9.59
C ASN A 230 -3.12 -2.81 9.92
N GLY A 231 -2.23 -2.90 10.88
CA GLY A 231 -1.30 -1.85 11.26
C GLY A 231 0.13 -2.23 10.91
N TRP A 232 0.91 -1.23 10.52
CA TRP A 232 2.33 -1.33 10.17
C TRP A 232 3.10 -0.27 10.92
N ILE A 233 4.38 -0.52 11.19
CA ILE A 233 5.25 0.47 11.83
C ILE A 233 6.58 0.61 11.11
N ASP A 234 7.05 1.85 11.01
CA ASP A 234 8.41 2.22 10.67
C ASP A 234 9.08 2.73 11.97
N PRO A 235 9.81 1.86 12.68
CA PRO A 235 10.39 2.23 13.97
C PRO A 235 11.53 3.25 13.85
N LEU A 236 12.22 3.32 12.70
CA LEU A 236 13.28 4.30 12.45
C LEU A 236 12.71 5.71 12.42
N ASN A 237 11.60 5.91 11.70
CA ASN A 237 10.96 7.21 11.53
C ASN A 237 9.82 7.44 12.53
N LYS A 238 9.53 6.46 13.39
CA LYS A 238 8.44 6.49 14.39
C LYS A 238 7.07 6.78 13.79
N ILE A 239 6.78 6.16 12.67
CA ILE A 239 5.53 6.34 11.94
C ILE A 239 4.80 4.99 11.86
N GLY A 240 3.50 5.01 12.18
CA GLY A 240 2.61 3.90 11.88
C GLY A 240 1.79 4.16 10.61
N ASP A 241 1.21 3.09 10.08
CA ASP A 241 0.28 3.14 8.96
C ASP A 241 -0.85 2.12 9.14
N PHE A 242 -2.03 2.42 8.63
CA PHE A 242 -3.15 1.49 8.60
C PHE A 242 -3.54 1.16 7.15
N GLY A 243 -3.43 -0.11 6.82
CA GLY A 243 -3.85 -0.64 5.51
C GLY A 243 -3.64 -2.15 5.39
N PRO A 244 -4.65 -2.89 4.93
CA PRO A 244 -6.03 -2.50 4.64
C PRO A 244 -6.95 -2.42 5.87
N VAL A 245 -8.07 -1.70 5.70
CA VAL A 245 -9.12 -1.52 6.71
C VAL A 245 -10.47 -1.93 6.12
N GLY A 246 -11.26 -2.70 6.87
CA GLY A 246 -12.54 -3.17 6.36
C GLY A 246 -13.58 -3.56 7.40
N ALA A 247 -14.84 -3.61 6.98
CA ALA A 247 -15.95 -4.12 7.78
C ALA A 247 -16.99 -4.79 6.89
N LEU A 248 -17.49 -5.94 7.33
CA LEU A 248 -18.62 -6.62 6.71
C LEU A 248 -19.83 -5.70 6.65
N GLU A 249 -20.56 -5.74 5.55
CA GLU A 249 -21.69 -4.84 5.31
C GLU A 249 -22.74 -4.89 6.43
N ALA A 250 -23.09 -6.08 6.86
CA ALA A 250 -24.07 -6.32 7.93
C ALA A 250 -23.66 -5.73 9.29
N TYR A 251 -22.38 -5.42 9.49
CA TYR A 251 -21.83 -4.91 10.74
C TYR A 251 -21.37 -3.45 10.67
N ARG A 252 -21.59 -2.78 9.53
CA ARG A 252 -21.25 -1.35 9.37
C ARG A 252 -22.10 -0.46 10.27
N ARG A 253 -21.60 0.76 10.54
CA ARG A 253 -22.28 1.81 11.33
C ARG A 253 -22.47 1.50 12.83
N GLN A 254 -21.81 0.47 13.34
CA GLN A 254 -21.86 0.06 14.76
C GLN A 254 -20.60 0.51 15.55
N GLY A 255 -19.70 1.27 14.93
CA GLY A 255 -18.48 1.75 15.57
C GLY A 255 -17.33 0.73 15.66
N LEU A 256 -17.47 -0.46 15.06
CA LEU A 256 -16.52 -1.57 15.18
C LEU A 256 -15.16 -1.25 14.57
N THR A 257 -15.13 -0.73 13.33
CA THR A 257 -13.89 -0.30 12.68
C THR A 257 -13.23 0.84 13.45
N ARG A 258 -14.04 1.79 13.97
CA ARG A 258 -13.53 2.86 14.81
C ARG A 258 -12.83 2.32 16.07
N ALA A 259 -13.41 1.33 16.71
CA ALA A 259 -12.85 0.71 17.91
C ALA A 259 -11.52 -0.02 17.60
N ALA A 260 -11.46 -0.77 16.48
CA ALA A 260 -10.23 -1.42 16.03
C ALA A 260 -9.11 -0.42 15.71
N LEU A 261 -9.43 0.68 15.00
CA LEU A 261 -8.46 1.76 14.71
C LEU A 261 -7.95 2.41 16.00
N LEU A 262 -8.82 2.71 16.96
CA LEU A 262 -8.42 3.31 18.24
C LEU A 262 -7.51 2.38 19.06
N GLU A 263 -7.78 1.08 19.03
CA GLU A 263 -6.90 0.08 19.64
C GLU A 263 -5.54 0.03 18.92
N GLY A 264 -5.53 0.05 17.59
CA GLY A 264 -4.30 0.10 16.80
C GLY A 264 -3.48 1.35 17.10
N LEU A 265 -4.10 2.52 17.25
CA LEU A 265 -3.41 3.75 17.65
C LEU A 265 -2.75 3.61 19.03
N ARG A 266 -3.41 2.95 20.02
CA ARG A 266 -2.83 2.71 21.34
C ARG A 266 -1.62 1.79 21.27
N ARG A 267 -1.72 0.70 20.50
CA ARG A 267 -0.63 -0.25 20.30
C ARG A 267 0.55 0.38 19.57
N MET A 268 0.33 1.13 18.50
CA MET A 268 1.38 1.86 17.79
C MET A 268 2.06 2.89 18.70
N LYS A 269 1.30 3.59 19.53
CA LYS A 269 1.88 4.48 20.55
C LYS A 269 2.75 3.72 21.54
N ALA A 270 2.33 2.54 21.98
CA ALA A 270 3.12 1.68 22.88
C ALA A 270 4.41 1.16 22.20
N TYR A 271 4.40 0.96 20.89
CA TYR A 271 5.60 0.69 20.05
C TYR A 271 6.51 1.91 19.87
N GLY A 272 6.14 3.07 20.42
CA GLY A 272 6.94 4.30 20.32
C GLY A 272 6.72 5.11 19.04
N MET A 273 5.67 4.82 18.27
CA MET A 273 5.29 5.67 17.15
C MET A 273 4.78 7.02 17.66
N ASN A 274 5.05 8.10 16.93
CA ASN A 274 4.60 9.45 17.28
C ASN A 274 3.50 9.97 16.36
N ARG A 275 3.30 9.34 15.23
CA ARG A 275 2.26 9.67 14.24
C ARG A 275 1.83 8.43 13.48
N VAL A 276 0.64 8.46 12.90
CA VAL A 276 0.08 7.37 12.11
C VAL A 276 -0.55 7.94 10.84
N CYS A 277 -0.34 7.22 9.75
CA CYS A 277 -0.91 7.48 8.43
C CYS A 277 -2.11 6.58 8.15
N ILE A 278 -2.90 7.00 7.22
CA ILE A 278 -3.93 6.20 6.57
C ILE A 278 -4.28 6.86 5.25
N SER A 279 -4.53 6.07 4.20
CA SER A 279 -5.02 6.59 2.93
C SER A 279 -6.40 6.05 2.58
N THR A 280 -7.11 6.76 1.72
CA THR A 280 -8.37 6.31 1.14
C THR A 280 -8.74 7.13 -0.09
N GLY A 281 -9.54 6.55 -0.99
CA GLY A 281 -10.05 7.27 -2.14
C GLY A 281 -10.86 8.50 -1.74
N VAL A 282 -10.71 9.61 -2.49
CA VAL A 282 -11.45 10.86 -2.25
C VAL A 282 -12.96 10.65 -2.23
N SER A 283 -13.47 9.75 -3.07
CA SER A 283 -14.88 9.39 -3.15
C SER A 283 -15.39 8.57 -1.95
N ASN A 284 -14.49 7.98 -1.16
CA ASN A 284 -14.86 7.17 0.00
C ASN A 284 -15.19 8.05 1.22
N VAL A 285 -16.31 8.78 1.12
CA VAL A 285 -16.77 9.69 2.17
C VAL A 285 -16.93 9.03 3.53
N PRO A 286 -17.49 7.80 3.64
CA PRO A 286 -17.61 7.13 4.94
C PRO A 286 -16.28 6.86 5.63
N ALA A 287 -15.24 6.45 4.90
CA ALA A 287 -13.91 6.21 5.46
C ALA A 287 -13.27 7.53 5.92
N LYS A 288 -13.33 8.59 5.10
CA LYS A 288 -12.83 9.92 5.48
C LYS A 288 -13.45 10.43 6.77
N GLN A 289 -14.78 10.38 6.85
CA GLN A 289 -15.51 10.81 8.06
C GLN A 289 -15.12 9.98 9.29
N LEU A 290 -14.93 8.66 9.11
CA LEU A 290 -14.46 7.79 10.18
C LEU A 290 -13.07 8.24 10.66
N TYR A 291 -12.12 8.44 9.75
CA TYR A 291 -10.75 8.82 10.09
C TYR A 291 -10.68 10.22 10.72
N GLU A 292 -11.40 11.19 10.17
CA GLU A 292 -11.53 12.53 10.77
C GLU A 292 -12.11 12.46 12.19
N SER A 293 -13.11 11.60 12.45
CA SER A 293 -13.74 11.45 13.76
C SER A 293 -12.79 10.92 14.85
N ILE A 294 -11.66 10.36 14.46
CA ILE A 294 -10.62 9.89 15.37
C ILE A 294 -9.32 10.71 15.27
N GLY A 295 -9.38 11.88 14.63
CA GLY A 295 -8.32 12.89 14.66
C GLY A 295 -7.35 12.86 13.50
N PHE A 296 -7.60 12.06 12.45
CA PHE A 296 -6.81 12.16 11.21
C PHE A 296 -7.16 13.44 10.44
N LYS A 297 -6.15 14.03 9.82
CA LYS A 297 -6.28 15.22 8.97
C LYS A 297 -5.66 14.94 7.62
N ILE A 298 -6.27 15.42 6.54
CA ILE A 298 -5.70 15.31 5.19
C ILE A 298 -4.39 16.12 5.17
N VAL A 299 -3.32 15.46 4.75
CA VAL A 299 -1.99 16.07 4.61
C VAL A 299 -1.54 16.15 3.16
N ASN A 300 -2.01 15.23 2.31
CA ASN A 300 -1.69 15.23 0.90
C ASN A 300 -2.77 14.50 0.07
N ARG A 301 -2.65 14.60 -1.24
CA ARG A 301 -3.47 13.86 -2.22
C ARG A 301 -2.56 13.15 -3.21
N TYR A 302 -2.99 11.99 -3.67
CA TYR A 302 -2.35 11.25 -4.73
C TYR A 302 -3.17 11.41 -6.01
N LEU A 303 -2.49 11.70 -7.11
CA LEU A 303 -3.06 11.99 -8.41
C LEU A 303 -2.73 10.84 -9.34
N ASP A 304 -3.73 10.34 -10.06
CA ASP A 304 -3.55 9.28 -11.04
C ASP A 304 -3.27 9.86 -12.42
N TYR A 305 -2.32 9.26 -13.09
CA TYR A 305 -1.90 9.56 -14.43
C TYR A 305 -2.03 8.33 -15.31
N VAL A 306 -2.49 8.50 -16.53
CA VAL A 306 -2.67 7.44 -17.53
C VAL A 306 -1.89 7.74 -18.78
N LYS A 307 -1.16 6.74 -19.29
CA LYS A 307 -0.56 6.74 -20.61
C LYS A 307 -1.39 5.87 -21.52
N LEU A 308 -2.12 6.49 -22.44
CA LEU A 308 -3.00 5.79 -23.36
C LEU A 308 -2.21 4.84 -24.27
N LYS A 309 -2.72 3.64 -24.44
CA LYS A 309 -2.21 2.67 -25.40
C LYS A 309 -2.22 3.29 -26.80
N GLU A 310 -1.11 3.22 -27.51
CA GLU A 310 -1.11 3.59 -28.92
C GLU A 310 -2.11 2.72 -29.69
N LYS A 311 -3.11 3.36 -30.32
CA LYS A 311 -4.02 2.64 -31.22
C LYS A 311 -3.18 2.06 -32.34
N GLN A 312 -3.09 0.73 -32.43
CA GLN A 312 -2.55 0.10 -33.62
C GLN A 312 -3.28 0.69 -34.84
N LYS A 313 -2.53 1.42 -35.66
CA LYS A 313 -3.07 1.83 -36.97
C LYS A 313 -3.47 0.56 -37.69
N ALA A 314 -4.78 0.36 -37.86
CA ALA A 314 -5.27 -0.71 -38.73
C ALA A 314 -4.58 -0.53 -40.11
N VAL A 315 -3.76 -1.51 -40.47
CA VAL A 315 -3.10 -1.60 -41.79
C VAL A 315 -4.12 -2.09 -42.79
#